data_dea74bb5fe36d793c41a9f7324bb2440
#
_entry.id   dea74bb5fe36d793c41a9f7324bb2440
#
_cell.length_a   1.000
_cell.length_b   1.000
_cell.length_c   1.000
_cell.angle_alpha   90.00
_cell.angle_beta   90.00
_cell.angle_gamma   90.00
#
_symmetry.space_group_name_H-M   'P 1'
#
loop_
_entity.id
_entity.type
_entity.pdbx_description
1 polymer ?
#
loop_
_entity_poly.entity_id
_entity_poly.type
_entity_poly.pdbx_seq_one_letter_code
_entity_poly.pdbx_strand_id
1 'polypeptide(L)'
;MIDNIIERVRGLTGPDREVDAVVFEFFGGLSWVVPPAYTASLDAVVSLIERELPSYRWQCGNDGPGISAFGFVGRDDEPAHLGETPALALLLAALTAIKERDE
;
A
#
# COMPACT_ATOMS: atom_id res chain seq x y z
N MET A 1 -7.14 -0.80 14.09
CA MET A 1 -7.42 -1.74 12.99
C MET A 1 -6.49 -1.55 11.80
N ILE A 2 -6.46 -0.37 11.21
CA ILE A 2 -5.54 -0.11 10.09
C ILE A 2 -4.08 -0.25 10.54
N ASP A 3 -3.77 0.05 11.78
CA ASP A 3 -2.41 -0.11 12.32
C ASP A 3 -1.90 -1.54 12.21
N ASN A 4 -2.76 -2.53 12.48
CA ASN A 4 -2.40 -3.93 12.36
C ASN A 4 -2.10 -4.32 10.92
N ILE A 5 -2.85 -3.76 9.99
CA ILE A 5 -2.64 -4.00 8.56
C ILE A 5 -1.30 -3.39 8.13
N ILE A 6 -1.02 -2.17 8.56
CA ILE A 6 0.24 -1.48 8.27
C ILE A 6 1.43 -2.31 8.77
N GLU A 7 1.34 -2.82 10.01
CA GLU A 7 2.42 -3.64 10.58
C GLU A 7 2.61 -4.94 9.80
N ARG A 8 1.53 -5.57 9.33
CA ARG A 8 1.62 -6.78 8.52
C ARG A 8 2.30 -6.50 7.18
N VAL A 9 1.92 -5.40 6.52
CA VAL A 9 2.52 -5.02 5.25
C VAL A 9 4.01 -4.70 5.43
N ARG A 10 4.35 -4.00 6.51
CA ARG A 10 5.74 -3.63 6.80
C ARG A 10 6.65 -4.86 6.95
N GLY A 11 6.11 -5.95 7.46
CA GLY A 11 6.86 -7.19 7.65
C GLY A 11 6.93 -8.10 6.44
N LEU A 12 6.25 -7.76 5.33
CA LEU A 12 6.23 -8.63 4.16
C LEU A 12 7.52 -8.53 3.34
N THR A 13 7.97 -9.69 2.85
CA THR A 13 9.11 -9.77 1.95
C THR A 13 8.69 -10.08 0.51
N GLY A 14 7.40 -10.29 0.29
CA GLY A 14 6.83 -10.59 -1.04
C GLY A 14 5.32 -10.59 -0.99
N PRO A 15 4.67 -10.97 -2.09
CA PRO A 15 3.21 -11.00 -2.15
C PRO A 15 2.59 -11.94 -1.12
N ASP A 16 1.43 -11.56 -0.61
CA ASP A 16 0.70 -12.34 0.40
C ASP A 16 -0.79 -12.19 0.16
N ARG A 17 -1.43 -13.28 -0.29
CA ARG A 17 -2.87 -13.27 -0.62
C ARG A 17 -3.76 -13.08 0.61
N GLU A 18 -3.29 -13.49 1.78
CA GLU A 18 -4.03 -13.30 3.02
C GLU A 18 -4.09 -11.81 3.38
N VAL A 19 -2.98 -11.11 3.20
CA VAL A 19 -2.92 -9.66 3.44
C VAL A 19 -3.76 -8.93 2.39
N ASP A 20 -3.74 -9.38 1.12
CA ASP A 20 -4.60 -8.81 0.08
C ASP A 20 -6.07 -8.86 0.52
N ALA A 21 -6.50 -10.00 1.06
CA ALA A 21 -7.88 -10.16 1.53
C ALA A 21 -8.20 -9.24 2.70
N VAL A 22 -7.28 -9.11 3.64
CA VAL A 22 -7.47 -8.24 4.81
C VAL A 22 -7.61 -6.78 4.36
N VAL A 23 -6.76 -6.33 3.44
CA VAL A 23 -6.85 -4.96 2.90
C VAL A 23 -8.18 -4.75 2.18
N PHE A 24 -8.57 -5.71 1.35
CA PHE A 24 -9.80 -5.63 0.58
C PHE A 24 -11.03 -5.52 1.48
N GLU A 25 -11.11 -6.36 2.51
CA GLU A 25 -12.23 -6.35 3.45
C GLU A 25 -12.25 -5.09 4.31
N PHE A 26 -11.08 -4.56 4.65
CA PHE A 26 -11.00 -3.31 5.41
C PHE A 26 -11.68 -2.16 4.64
N PHE A 27 -11.56 -2.14 3.32
CA PHE A 27 -12.16 -1.11 2.47
C PHE A 27 -13.55 -1.50 1.94
N GLY A 28 -14.21 -2.44 2.60
CA GLY A 28 -15.59 -2.80 2.30
C GLY A 28 -15.78 -3.90 1.27
N GLY A 29 -14.70 -4.58 0.88
CA GLY A 29 -14.78 -5.70 -0.05
C GLY A 29 -15.48 -6.89 0.57
N LEU A 30 -16.18 -7.67 -0.27
CA LEU A 30 -16.92 -8.82 0.18
C LEU A 30 -16.02 -10.06 0.25
N SER A 31 -16.15 -10.84 1.33
CA SER A 31 -15.24 -11.96 1.60
C SER A 31 -15.28 -13.07 0.56
N TRP A 32 -16.35 -13.17 -0.24
CA TRP A 32 -16.46 -14.17 -1.29
C TRP A 32 -16.02 -13.67 -2.66
N VAL A 33 -15.56 -12.43 -2.76
CA VAL A 33 -15.01 -11.88 -3.99
C VAL A 33 -13.48 -12.02 -3.95
N VAL A 34 -12.88 -12.38 -5.08
CA VAL A 34 -11.43 -12.50 -5.15
C VAL A 34 -10.81 -11.11 -4.94
N PRO A 35 -9.98 -10.94 -3.90
CA PRO A 35 -9.40 -9.62 -3.63
C PRO A 35 -8.36 -9.22 -4.69
N PRO A 36 -8.23 -7.91 -4.98
CA PRO A 36 -7.13 -7.43 -5.81
C PRO A 36 -5.78 -7.81 -5.21
N ALA A 37 -4.78 -7.95 -6.06
CA ALA A 37 -3.44 -8.37 -5.62
C ALA A 37 -2.61 -7.18 -5.12
N TYR A 38 -3.06 -6.53 -4.07
CA TYR A 38 -2.42 -5.32 -3.53
C TYR A 38 -0.93 -5.52 -3.19
N THR A 39 -0.58 -6.69 -2.66
CA THR A 39 0.81 -6.95 -2.26
C THR A 39 1.71 -7.35 -3.43
N ALA A 40 1.15 -7.57 -4.61
CA ALA A 40 1.89 -8.01 -5.79
C ALA A 40 1.81 -7.04 -6.97
N SER A 41 0.75 -6.22 -7.04
CA SER A 41 0.44 -5.43 -8.24
C SER A 41 0.38 -3.94 -7.95
N LEU A 42 1.22 -3.18 -8.64
CA LEU A 42 1.17 -1.72 -8.59
C LEU A 42 -0.17 -1.19 -9.08
N ASP A 43 -0.74 -1.79 -10.11
CA ASP A 43 -2.04 -1.35 -10.64
C ASP A 43 -3.13 -1.45 -9.58
N ALA A 44 -3.12 -2.52 -8.77
CA ALA A 44 -4.10 -2.68 -7.70
C ALA A 44 -3.92 -1.59 -6.64
N VAL A 45 -2.66 -1.28 -6.27
CA VAL A 45 -2.39 -0.23 -5.28
C VAL A 45 -2.77 1.15 -5.82
N VAL A 46 -2.45 1.43 -7.08
CA VAL A 46 -2.81 2.70 -7.71
C VAL A 46 -4.33 2.89 -7.73
N SER A 47 -5.08 1.83 -8.06
CA SER A 47 -6.54 1.87 -8.04
C SER A 47 -7.07 2.19 -6.65
N LEU A 48 -6.46 1.62 -5.62
CA LEU A 48 -6.81 1.90 -4.22
C LEU A 48 -6.57 3.39 -3.90
N ILE A 49 -5.41 3.92 -4.29
CA ILE A 49 -5.06 5.32 -4.06
C ILE A 49 -6.04 6.23 -4.77
N GLU A 50 -6.37 5.96 -6.02
CA GLU A 50 -7.29 6.79 -6.79
C GLU A 50 -8.69 6.81 -6.19
N ARG A 51 -9.11 5.71 -5.60
CA ARG A 51 -10.43 5.60 -4.97
C ARG A 51 -10.47 6.27 -3.59
N GLU A 52 -9.44 6.04 -2.76
CA GLU A 52 -9.43 6.47 -1.36
C GLU A 52 -8.78 7.84 -1.16
N LEU A 53 -7.84 8.20 -2.02
CA LEU A 53 -7.03 9.42 -1.88
C LEU A 53 -6.93 10.15 -3.24
N PRO A 54 -8.08 10.58 -3.82
CA PRO A 54 -8.10 11.07 -5.21
C PRO A 54 -7.29 12.35 -5.46
N SER A 55 -6.98 13.11 -4.40
CA SER A 55 -6.21 14.35 -4.56
C SER A 55 -4.75 14.21 -4.15
N TYR A 56 -4.31 12.99 -3.82
CA TYR A 56 -2.94 12.74 -3.38
C TYR A 56 -2.05 12.40 -4.57
N ARG A 57 -0.77 12.79 -4.45
CA ARG A 57 0.27 12.36 -5.38
C ARG A 57 0.85 11.04 -4.92
N TRP A 58 1.39 10.28 -5.85
CA TRP A 58 2.09 9.05 -5.50
C TRP A 58 3.29 8.85 -6.41
N GLN A 59 4.31 8.19 -5.88
CA GLN A 59 5.50 7.77 -6.62
C GLN A 59 6.01 6.48 -6.01
N CYS A 60 6.66 5.66 -6.84
CA CYS A 60 7.32 4.46 -6.37
C CYS A 60 8.46 4.10 -7.30
N GLY A 61 9.39 3.29 -6.83
CA GLY A 61 10.50 2.85 -7.66
C GLY A 61 11.51 2.05 -6.88
N ASN A 62 12.57 1.68 -7.56
CA ASN A 62 13.73 1.02 -6.99
C ASN A 62 14.94 1.94 -7.15
N ASP A 63 15.75 2.03 -6.11
CA ASP A 63 16.98 2.85 -6.15
C ASP A 63 18.19 2.08 -6.64
N GLY A 64 17.99 0.87 -7.13
CA GLY A 64 19.07 0.07 -7.70
C GLY A 64 19.28 -1.26 -6.98
N PRO A 65 20.24 -2.07 -7.45
CA PRO A 65 20.50 -3.40 -6.88
C PRO A 65 20.87 -3.33 -5.40
N GLY A 66 20.24 -4.18 -4.59
CA GLY A 66 20.51 -4.26 -3.17
C GLY A 66 19.88 -3.16 -2.32
N ILE A 67 19.07 -2.31 -2.92
CA ILE A 67 18.39 -1.23 -2.21
C ILE A 67 16.89 -1.51 -2.24
N SER A 68 16.24 -1.29 -1.11
CA SER A 68 14.80 -1.48 -1.00
C SER A 68 14.04 -0.54 -1.94
N ALA A 69 12.88 -1.00 -2.39
CA ALA A 69 11.99 -0.14 -3.16
C ALA A 69 11.41 0.96 -2.27
N PHE A 70 11.02 2.06 -2.87
CA PHE A 70 10.38 3.14 -2.14
C PHE A 70 8.96 3.40 -2.65
N GLY A 71 8.12 3.94 -1.77
CA GLY A 71 6.77 4.39 -2.13
C GLY A 71 6.46 5.69 -1.41
N PHE A 72 5.78 6.58 -2.09
CA PHE A 72 5.37 7.87 -1.57
C PHE A 72 3.91 8.13 -1.91
N VAL A 73 3.12 8.52 -0.92
CA VAL A 73 1.74 8.98 -1.12
C VAL A 73 1.53 10.17 -0.19
N GLY A 74 1.22 11.31 -0.75
CA GLY A 74 1.05 12.50 0.07
C GLY A 74 0.70 13.72 -0.76
N ARG A 75 0.63 14.86 -0.08
CA ARG A 75 0.35 16.13 -0.73
C ARG A 75 1.62 16.94 -0.96
N ASP A 76 2.44 17.07 0.09
CA ASP A 76 3.70 17.80 0.06
C ASP A 76 4.66 17.14 1.04
N ASP A 77 5.94 17.23 0.81
CA ASP A 77 7.04 16.87 1.74
C ASP A 77 6.83 15.63 2.65
N GLU A 78 5.95 14.72 2.29
CA GLU A 78 5.77 13.49 3.05
C GLU A 78 6.97 12.58 2.82
N PRO A 79 7.45 11.88 3.87
CA PRO A 79 8.57 10.96 3.68
C PRO A 79 8.15 9.73 2.88
N ALA A 80 9.09 9.19 2.10
CA ALA A 80 8.88 7.95 1.39
C ALA A 80 8.95 6.76 2.36
N HIS A 81 8.24 5.71 2.04
CA HIS A 81 8.27 4.45 2.79
C HIS A 81 9.07 3.42 2.01
N LEU A 82 9.77 2.55 2.72
CA LEU A 82 10.58 1.51 2.11
C LEU A 82 9.88 0.16 2.19
N GLY A 83 10.10 -0.68 1.19
CA GLY A 83 9.55 -2.03 1.14
C GLY A 83 10.39 -2.90 0.22
N GLU A 84 10.13 -4.21 0.24
CA GLU A 84 10.88 -5.16 -0.59
C GLU A 84 10.59 -5.00 -2.09
N THR A 85 9.39 -4.53 -2.43
CA THR A 85 9.00 -4.29 -3.82
C THR A 85 8.32 -2.94 -3.94
N PRO A 86 8.26 -2.34 -5.13
CA PRO A 86 7.53 -1.08 -5.33
C PRO A 86 6.06 -1.18 -4.90
N ALA A 87 5.40 -2.33 -5.17
CA ALA A 87 4.01 -2.52 -4.76
C ALA A 87 3.85 -2.47 -3.25
N LEU A 88 4.72 -3.18 -2.51
CA LEU A 88 4.68 -3.19 -1.05
C LEU A 88 5.00 -1.82 -0.46
N ALA A 89 6.00 -1.14 -1.00
CA ALA A 89 6.38 0.19 -0.53
C ALA A 89 5.24 1.19 -0.77
N LEU A 90 4.63 1.16 -1.94
CA LEU A 90 3.53 2.06 -2.27
C LEU A 90 2.28 1.74 -1.44
N LEU A 91 1.99 0.45 -1.23
CA LEU A 91 0.87 0.04 -0.39
C LEU A 91 1.05 0.53 1.04
N LEU A 92 2.26 0.39 1.60
CA LEU A 92 2.56 0.89 2.94
C LEU A 92 2.35 2.39 3.02
N ALA A 93 2.83 3.14 2.03
CA ALA A 93 2.66 4.59 1.98
C ALA A 93 1.18 4.97 1.88
N ALA A 94 0.41 4.25 1.05
CA ALA A 94 -1.02 4.50 0.88
C ALA A 94 -1.80 4.26 2.18
N LEU A 95 -1.55 3.15 2.84
CA LEU A 95 -2.24 2.82 4.11
C LEU A 95 -1.89 3.83 5.19
N THR A 96 -0.64 4.27 5.26
CA THR A 96 -0.21 5.28 6.22
C THR A 96 -0.89 6.63 5.95
N ALA A 97 -1.01 7.03 4.69
CA ALA A 97 -1.69 8.27 4.32
C ALA A 97 -3.18 8.21 4.67
N ILE A 98 -3.82 7.05 4.46
CA ILE A 98 -5.24 6.86 4.81
C ILE A 98 -5.42 6.96 6.32
N LYS A 99 -4.53 6.34 7.09
CA LYS A 99 -4.57 6.44 8.56
C LYS A 99 -4.47 7.89 9.01
N GLU A 100 -3.52 8.64 8.47
CA GLU A 100 -3.31 10.05 8.83
C GLU A 100 -4.50 10.91 8.44
N ARG A 101 -5.11 10.65 7.27
CA ARG A 101 -6.30 11.37 6.84
C ARG A 101 -7.46 11.18 7.81
N ASP A 102 -7.62 9.97 8.36
CA ASP A 102 -8.74 9.59 9.20
C ASP A 102 -8.53 9.90 10.70
N GLU A 103 -7.38 10.40 11.05
CA GLU A 103 -7.08 10.84 12.43
C GLU A 103 -7.51 12.33 12.71
#